data_3ba3b7f15c05ec469e40f667315154c7
#
_entry.id   3ba3b7f15c05ec469e40f667315154c7
#
_cell.length_a   1.000
_cell.length_b   1.000
_cell.length_c   1.000
_cell.angle_alpha   90.00
_cell.angle_beta   90.00
_cell.angle_gamma   90.00
#
_symmetry.space_group_name_H-M   'P 1'
#
loop_
_entity.id
_entity.type
_entity.pdbx_description
1 polymer ?
#
loop_
_entity_poly.entity_id
_entity_poly.type
_entity_poly.pdbx_seq_one_letter_code
_entity_poly.pdbx_strand_id
1 'polypeptide(L)'
;MKVFVAKTAGFCKGVRDALDITLDAIQKRTSNESICTYGPLIHNRQVLATLEEKGIQAVNRIEDCADKKVVIRAHGIPPGDRQTLHQLGATLLDATCKRVARVHAAIKQHARRGFHTIIAGDADHAEVIGLIGYAERRGHVVSKPEQIDELPSHWDKVLLVAQTTQNEEVFQKIQDRFLKRYPGGVVKNTICGSTHERQAEVRRLCSQVEALVVVGGYHSGNTLRLAEVARDAAVPTYHIETEADLNRQEMARYSLVGVSAGASTPSWIIRDVVRFLESIEPENGDIRFRFRRHLGTMTYANGWVPVAALLLSFAALALTGLPGTMAGSLMAALYLFAMHSLNKYLDRGAVELNEPGRAAFYQRWTNVLAALSILAAVGALWISLHLGFLTFLAMLLFVALGLLYAGPPILPEALREMPILKLKDIPTSKTLFVPLAWTVMLVILPHLTELFDAFGRLVFGSWVIFLFVFLRTALLDLAAVRGDRLVGKETLAVTIGEARTVWVLWGSVGLLALSLLVGPVLGLSTWFAAFLLPAVAAFGWTLRESCSTKLKEEPLFETFVESILMDAGLLGLLWLAVAG
;
A
#
# COMPACT_ATOMS: atom_id res chain seq x y z
N MET A 1 10.75 14.99 15.49
CA MET A 1 10.30 14.26 16.70
C MET A 1 10.30 12.76 16.47
N LYS A 2 10.17 11.93 17.49
CA LYS A 2 10.07 10.47 17.36
C LYS A 2 8.59 10.08 17.26
N VAL A 3 8.26 9.23 16.29
CA VAL A 3 6.88 8.80 16.03
C VAL A 3 6.75 7.29 16.23
N PHE A 4 5.76 6.85 16.99
CA PHE A 4 5.36 5.45 17.11
C PHE A 4 4.04 5.20 16.40
N VAL A 5 4.05 4.38 15.37
CA VAL A 5 2.84 4.02 14.62
C VAL A 5 2.23 2.75 15.20
N ALA A 6 0.93 2.77 15.45
CA ALA A 6 0.18 1.58 15.86
C ALA A 6 0.25 0.51 14.76
N LYS A 7 0.52 -0.74 15.16
CA LYS A 7 0.59 -1.87 14.22
C LYS A 7 -0.75 -2.18 13.54
N THR A 8 -1.84 -1.80 14.19
CA THR A 8 -3.20 -1.99 13.69
C THR A 8 -3.71 -0.80 12.87
N ALA A 9 -2.95 0.30 12.75
CA ALA A 9 -3.36 1.48 11.99
C ALA A 9 -3.63 1.13 10.51
N GLY A 10 -4.70 1.70 9.93
CA GLY A 10 -5.03 1.51 8.53
C GLY A 10 -6.21 0.58 8.26
N PHE A 11 -6.46 0.25 7.00
CA PHE A 11 -7.65 -0.52 6.58
C PHE A 11 -7.81 -1.86 7.29
N CYS A 12 -8.99 -2.12 7.86
CA CYS A 12 -9.35 -3.47 8.30
C CYS A 12 -9.70 -4.37 7.10
N LYS A 13 -9.77 -5.68 7.34
CA LYS A 13 -10.12 -6.65 6.29
C LYS A 13 -11.46 -6.36 5.63
N GLY A 14 -12.49 -5.98 6.40
CA GLY A 14 -13.82 -5.70 5.86
C GLY A 14 -13.84 -4.49 4.93
N VAL A 15 -13.08 -3.43 5.25
CA VAL A 15 -12.91 -2.26 4.38
C VAL A 15 -12.13 -2.60 3.11
N ARG A 16 -11.08 -3.41 3.24
CA ARG A 16 -10.31 -3.89 2.07
C ARG A 16 -11.20 -4.69 1.13
N ASP A 17 -11.91 -5.69 1.63
CA ASP A 17 -12.81 -6.53 0.83
C ASP A 17 -13.86 -5.66 0.09
N ALA A 18 -14.40 -4.63 0.75
CA ALA A 18 -15.38 -3.72 0.13
C ALA A 18 -14.77 -2.87 -0.98
N LEU A 19 -13.56 -2.34 -0.78
CA LEU A 19 -12.83 -1.61 -1.82
C LEU A 19 -12.47 -2.52 -2.99
N ASP A 20 -11.97 -3.73 -2.74
CA ASP A 20 -11.60 -4.69 -3.77
C ASP A 20 -12.81 -5.05 -4.66
N ILE A 21 -13.98 -5.33 -4.05
CA ILE A 21 -15.24 -5.59 -4.78
C ILE A 21 -15.60 -4.39 -5.67
N THR A 22 -15.45 -3.17 -5.15
CA THR A 22 -15.78 -1.95 -5.89
C THR A 22 -14.82 -1.71 -7.05
N LEU A 23 -13.53 -1.89 -6.83
CA LEU A 23 -12.49 -1.73 -7.85
C LEU A 23 -12.60 -2.80 -8.94
N ASP A 24 -12.89 -4.05 -8.57
CA ASP A 24 -13.17 -5.13 -9.51
C ASP A 24 -14.40 -4.84 -10.38
N ALA A 25 -15.43 -4.19 -9.81
CA ALA A 25 -16.60 -3.76 -10.56
C ALA A 25 -16.26 -2.67 -11.59
N ILE A 26 -15.35 -1.73 -11.23
CA ILE A 26 -14.85 -0.70 -12.15
C ILE A 26 -14.10 -1.34 -13.32
N GLN A 27 -13.18 -2.25 -13.03
CA GLN A 27 -12.35 -2.90 -14.06
C GLN A 27 -13.18 -3.72 -15.05
N LYS A 28 -14.27 -4.34 -14.58
CA LYS A 28 -15.18 -5.16 -15.39
C LYS A 28 -16.32 -4.36 -16.02
N ARG A 29 -16.34 -3.05 -15.85
CA ARG A 29 -17.39 -2.15 -16.33
C ARG A 29 -17.40 -2.11 -17.86
N THR A 30 -18.56 -2.33 -18.45
CA THR A 30 -18.80 -2.08 -19.87
C THR A 30 -19.17 -0.60 -20.09
N SER A 31 -19.00 -0.09 -21.33
CA SER A 31 -19.22 1.32 -21.67
C SER A 31 -20.63 1.85 -21.32
N ASN A 32 -21.61 0.97 -21.20
CA ASN A 32 -23.01 1.34 -20.91
C ASN A 32 -23.43 1.09 -19.46
N GLU A 33 -22.58 0.55 -18.60
CA GLU A 33 -22.92 0.29 -17.19
C GLU A 33 -22.70 1.51 -16.31
N SER A 34 -23.72 1.89 -15.56
CA SER A 34 -23.61 2.87 -14.47
C SER A 34 -23.44 2.14 -13.14
N ILE A 35 -22.39 2.51 -12.38
CA ILE A 35 -22.11 1.93 -11.05
C ILE A 35 -22.24 3.04 -10.00
N CYS A 36 -22.93 2.76 -8.89
CA CYS A 36 -22.99 3.65 -7.73
C CYS A 36 -22.87 2.87 -6.43
N THR A 37 -22.65 3.56 -5.32
CA THR A 37 -22.80 2.98 -3.98
C THR A 37 -24.06 3.53 -3.31
N TYR A 38 -24.81 2.70 -2.59
CA TYR A 38 -25.92 3.18 -1.79
C TYR A 38 -25.43 3.63 -0.41
N GLY A 39 -25.30 4.95 -0.27
CA GLY A 39 -24.56 5.62 0.79
C GLY A 39 -23.03 5.53 0.60
N PRO A 40 -22.24 6.19 1.45
CA PRO A 40 -20.77 6.15 1.37
C PRO A 40 -20.26 4.72 1.60
N LEU A 41 -19.40 4.23 0.71
CA LEU A 41 -18.82 2.88 0.79
C LEU A 41 -18.13 2.64 2.14
N ILE A 42 -17.38 3.65 2.58
CA ILE A 42 -16.66 3.75 3.85
C ILE A 42 -16.65 5.22 4.32
N HIS A 43 -16.39 5.46 5.61
CA HIS A 43 -16.28 6.81 6.16
C HIS A 43 -14.85 7.36 6.00
N ASN A 44 -14.46 7.72 4.77
CA ASN A 44 -13.21 8.42 4.46
C ASN A 44 -13.40 9.24 3.19
N ARG A 45 -13.33 10.59 3.32
CA ARG A 45 -13.60 11.53 2.22
C ARG A 45 -12.63 11.39 1.06
N GLN A 46 -11.35 11.18 1.35
CA GLN A 46 -10.30 11.08 0.33
C GLN A 46 -10.49 9.85 -0.56
N VAL A 47 -10.85 8.71 0.06
CA VAL A 47 -11.16 7.49 -0.69
C VAL A 47 -12.43 7.65 -1.53
N LEU A 48 -13.47 8.31 -0.98
CA LEU A 48 -14.70 8.56 -1.73
C LEU A 48 -14.46 9.48 -2.92
N ALA A 49 -13.67 10.55 -2.77
CA ALA A 49 -13.28 11.44 -3.87
C ALA A 49 -12.55 10.66 -4.99
N THR A 50 -11.61 9.78 -4.62
CA THR A 50 -10.91 8.93 -5.60
C THR A 50 -11.86 7.97 -6.35
N LEU A 51 -12.89 7.44 -5.68
CA LEU A 51 -13.91 6.61 -6.33
C LEU A 51 -14.80 7.43 -7.25
N GLU A 52 -15.12 8.67 -6.87
CA GLU A 52 -15.92 9.60 -7.69
C GLU A 52 -15.19 9.99 -8.97
N GLU A 53 -13.88 10.28 -8.91
CA GLU A 53 -13.03 10.49 -10.09
C GLU A 53 -13.04 9.29 -11.05
N LYS A 54 -13.26 8.08 -10.54
CA LYS A 54 -13.43 6.85 -11.33
C LYS A 54 -14.86 6.60 -11.80
N GLY A 55 -15.76 7.56 -11.55
CA GLY A 55 -17.15 7.52 -11.99
C GLY A 55 -18.06 6.68 -11.10
N ILE A 56 -17.67 6.44 -9.83
CA ILE A 56 -18.57 5.83 -8.82
C ILE A 56 -19.00 6.90 -7.83
N GLN A 57 -20.29 7.23 -7.85
CA GLN A 57 -20.89 8.18 -6.93
C GLN A 57 -21.59 7.46 -5.78
N ALA A 58 -21.46 8.01 -4.58
CA ALA A 58 -22.27 7.63 -3.44
C ALA A 58 -23.63 8.34 -3.53
N VAL A 59 -24.71 7.59 -3.68
CA VAL A 59 -26.07 8.12 -3.74
C VAL A 59 -26.80 7.83 -2.43
N ASN A 60 -27.54 8.81 -1.93
CA ASN A 60 -28.25 8.69 -0.65
C ASN A 60 -29.74 8.36 -0.85
N ARG A 61 -30.29 8.62 -2.01
CA ARG A 61 -31.68 8.30 -2.33
C ARG A 61 -31.72 6.97 -3.05
N ILE A 62 -32.62 6.09 -2.62
CA ILE A 62 -32.73 4.73 -3.16
C ILE A 62 -33.20 4.74 -4.63
N GLU A 63 -34.01 5.74 -5.00
CA GLU A 63 -34.53 5.92 -6.36
C GLU A 63 -33.39 6.19 -7.37
N ASP A 64 -32.31 6.85 -6.93
CA ASP A 64 -31.16 7.17 -7.78
C ASP A 64 -30.33 5.89 -8.15
N CYS A 65 -30.69 4.76 -7.54
CA CYS A 65 -30.08 3.45 -7.82
C CYS A 65 -30.79 2.66 -8.93
N ALA A 66 -31.91 3.16 -9.49
CA ALA A 66 -32.71 2.45 -10.49
C ALA A 66 -31.86 2.04 -11.71
N ASP A 67 -32.01 0.78 -12.14
CA ASP A 67 -31.34 0.18 -13.29
C ASP A 67 -29.80 0.25 -13.28
N LYS A 68 -29.20 0.48 -12.08
CA LYS A 68 -27.75 0.59 -11.92
C LYS A 68 -27.16 -0.65 -11.26
N LYS A 69 -25.86 -0.81 -11.42
CA LYS A 69 -25.05 -1.73 -10.60
C LYS A 69 -24.73 -1.06 -9.29
N VAL A 70 -25.31 -1.56 -8.19
CA VAL A 70 -25.25 -0.92 -6.87
C VAL A 70 -24.32 -1.70 -5.95
N VAL A 71 -23.26 -1.06 -5.48
CA VAL A 71 -22.39 -1.63 -4.45
C VAL A 71 -23.02 -1.32 -3.07
N ILE A 72 -23.36 -2.36 -2.33
CA ILE A 72 -23.80 -2.24 -0.94
C ILE A 72 -22.58 -1.95 -0.06
N ARG A 73 -22.63 -0.86 0.68
CA ARG A 73 -21.54 -0.41 1.59
C ARG A 73 -21.13 -1.45 2.62
N ALA A 74 -19.91 -1.32 3.17
CA ALA A 74 -19.36 -2.24 4.17
C ALA A 74 -20.21 -2.39 5.44
N HIS A 75 -21.04 -1.39 5.78
CA HIS A 75 -21.94 -1.37 6.93
C HIS A 75 -23.23 -2.19 6.71
N GLY A 76 -23.49 -2.63 5.48
CA GLY A 76 -24.74 -3.26 5.10
C GLY A 76 -25.90 -2.28 4.96
N ILE A 77 -27.08 -2.80 4.64
CA ILE A 77 -28.34 -2.07 4.49
C ILE A 77 -29.48 -2.85 5.12
N PRO A 78 -30.62 -2.19 5.48
CA PRO A 78 -31.83 -2.86 5.93
C PRO A 78 -32.39 -3.84 4.88
N PRO A 79 -33.10 -4.91 5.27
CA PRO A 79 -33.72 -5.85 4.32
C PRO A 79 -34.74 -5.17 3.40
N GLY A 80 -35.47 -4.16 3.90
CA GLY A 80 -36.43 -3.39 3.10
C GLY A 80 -35.76 -2.67 1.95
N ASP A 81 -34.65 -1.97 2.21
CA ASP A 81 -33.89 -1.26 1.18
C ASP A 81 -33.36 -2.23 0.12
N ARG A 82 -32.89 -3.42 0.55
CA ARG A 82 -32.44 -4.47 -0.39
C ARG A 82 -33.58 -4.91 -1.31
N GLN A 83 -34.78 -5.09 -0.78
CA GLN A 83 -35.95 -5.46 -1.56
C GLN A 83 -36.34 -4.35 -2.54
N THR A 84 -36.36 -3.09 -2.09
CA THR A 84 -36.64 -1.92 -2.94
C THR A 84 -35.63 -1.79 -4.07
N LEU A 85 -34.32 -1.95 -3.80
CA LEU A 85 -33.29 -1.93 -4.84
C LEU A 85 -33.53 -3.01 -5.91
N HIS A 86 -33.93 -4.23 -5.52
CA HIS A 86 -34.29 -5.28 -6.49
C HIS A 86 -35.52 -4.89 -7.32
N GLN A 87 -36.54 -4.27 -6.70
CA GLN A 87 -37.74 -3.80 -7.40
C GLN A 87 -37.42 -2.67 -8.40
N LEU A 88 -36.41 -1.85 -8.11
CA LEU A 88 -35.91 -0.80 -9.00
C LEU A 88 -34.97 -1.32 -10.12
N GLY A 89 -34.87 -2.64 -10.32
CA GLY A 89 -34.03 -3.22 -11.38
C GLY A 89 -32.52 -3.17 -11.08
N ALA A 90 -32.09 -2.78 -9.87
CA ALA A 90 -30.70 -2.68 -9.52
C ALA A 90 -29.99 -4.05 -9.43
N THR A 91 -28.80 -4.15 -10.03
CA THR A 91 -27.93 -5.32 -9.86
C THR A 91 -27.03 -5.10 -8.63
N LEU A 92 -27.19 -5.92 -7.58
CA LEU A 92 -26.51 -5.71 -6.31
C LEU A 92 -25.15 -6.41 -6.25
N LEU A 93 -24.11 -5.65 -5.88
CA LEU A 93 -22.82 -6.14 -5.44
C LEU A 93 -22.70 -5.96 -3.93
N ASP A 94 -22.74 -7.05 -3.19
CA ASP A 94 -22.77 -7.01 -1.74
C ASP A 94 -21.37 -6.92 -1.16
N ALA A 95 -20.95 -5.72 -0.76
CA ALA A 95 -19.69 -5.45 -0.09
C ALA A 95 -19.83 -5.37 1.44
N THR A 96 -20.95 -5.85 2.01
CA THR A 96 -21.16 -5.91 3.45
C THR A 96 -20.05 -6.71 4.13
N CYS A 97 -19.42 -6.13 5.14
CA CYS A 97 -18.41 -6.82 5.93
C CYS A 97 -18.97 -8.13 6.51
N LYS A 98 -18.23 -9.22 6.35
CA LYS A 98 -18.65 -10.56 6.83
C LYS A 98 -18.98 -10.58 8.33
N ARG A 99 -18.38 -9.71 9.14
CA ARG A 99 -18.68 -9.60 10.56
C ARG A 99 -20.04 -8.92 10.79
N VAL A 100 -20.31 -7.82 10.09
CA VAL A 100 -21.62 -7.16 10.11
C VAL A 100 -22.72 -8.11 9.61
N ALA A 101 -22.48 -8.84 8.53
CA ALA A 101 -23.43 -9.83 8.02
C ALA A 101 -23.76 -10.94 9.04
N ARG A 102 -22.79 -11.35 9.88
CA ARG A 102 -23.05 -12.29 10.99
C ARG A 102 -23.96 -11.68 12.07
N VAL A 103 -23.82 -10.39 12.36
CA VAL A 103 -24.71 -9.71 13.31
C VAL A 103 -26.12 -9.62 12.73
N HIS A 104 -26.26 -9.26 11.44
CA HIS A 104 -27.57 -9.31 10.73
C HIS A 104 -28.24 -10.69 10.88
N ALA A 105 -27.49 -11.76 10.61
CA ALA A 105 -28.00 -13.12 10.72
C ALA A 105 -28.42 -13.48 12.16
N ALA A 106 -27.64 -13.08 13.16
CA ALA A 106 -27.94 -13.33 14.56
C ALA A 106 -29.22 -12.59 15.00
N ILE A 107 -29.37 -11.32 14.64
CA ILE A 107 -30.59 -10.53 14.94
C ILE A 107 -31.80 -11.17 14.26
N LYS A 108 -31.71 -11.44 12.95
CA LYS A 108 -32.80 -12.04 12.17
C LYS A 108 -33.24 -13.39 12.74
N GLN A 109 -32.29 -14.24 13.16
CA GLN A 109 -32.60 -15.54 13.77
C GLN A 109 -33.36 -15.40 15.08
N HIS A 110 -33.01 -14.45 15.94
CA HIS A 110 -33.67 -14.21 17.22
C HIS A 110 -35.03 -13.49 17.05
N ALA A 111 -35.12 -12.50 16.16
CA ALA A 111 -36.34 -11.80 15.83
C ALA A 111 -37.44 -12.76 15.39
N ARG A 112 -37.15 -13.74 14.52
CA ARG A 112 -38.06 -14.80 14.08
C ARG A 112 -38.55 -15.69 15.23
N ARG A 113 -37.81 -15.74 16.34
CA ARG A 113 -38.19 -16.47 17.58
C ARG A 113 -38.92 -15.60 18.59
N GLY A 114 -39.25 -14.37 18.22
CA GLY A 114 -39.98 -13.40 19.04
C GLY A 114 -39.12 -12.61 20.02
N PHE A 115 -37.81 -12.56 19.86
CA PHE A 115 -36.92 -11.77 20.72
C PHE A 115 -37.03 -10.27 20.43
N HIS A 116 -37.04 -9.44 21.47
CA HIS A 116 -36.66 -8.05 21.40
C HIS A 116 -35.15 -7.93 21.28
N THR A 117 -34.64 -7.08 20.39
CA THR A 117 -33.21 -6.92 20.19
C THR A 117 -32.77 -5.54 20.69
N ILE A 118 -31.86 -5.53 21.65
CA ILE A 118 -31.20 -4.32 22.12
C ILE A 118 -29.85 -4.24 21.43
N ILE A 119 -29.60 -3.12 20.75
CA ILE A 119 -28.37 -2.85 20.02
C ILE A 119 -27.59 -1.77 20.77
N ALA A 120 -26.45 -2.14 21.37
CA ALA A 120 -25.55 -1.18 21.98
C ALA A 120 -24.73 -0.49 20.87
N GLY A 121 -25.08 0.78 20.57
CA GLY A 121 -24.49 1.51 19.44
C GLY A 121 -25.04 2.91 19.28
N ASP A 122 -24.63 3.58 18.19
CA ASP A 122 -25.04 4.93 17.84
C ASP A 122 -26.24 4.88 16.88
N ALA A 123 -27.40 5.42 17.27
CA ALA A 123 -28.64 5.27 16.52
C ALA A 123 -28.57 5.75 15.06
N ASP A 124 -27.83 6.84 14.82
CA ASP A 124 -27.69 7.46 13.50
C ASP A 124 -26.59 6.83 12.65
N HIS A 125 -25.84 5.86 13.20
CA HIS A 125 -24.75 5.22 12.47
C HIS A 125 -25.31 4.23 11.43
N ALA A 126 -24.75 4.26 10.23
CA ALA A 126 -25.15 3.45 9.08
C ALA A 126 -25.25 1.93 9.37
N GLU A 127 -24.34 1.38 10.21
CA GLU A 127 -24.38 -0.02 10.64
C GLU A 127 -25.60 -0.30 11.52
N VAL A 128 -25.86 0.56 12.51
CA VAL A 128 -26.98 0.39 13.45
C VAL A 128 -28.33 0.49 12.74
N ILE A 129 -28.47 1.42 11.78
CA ILE A 129 -29.64 1.52 10.90
C ILE A 129 -29.84 0.19 10.14
N GLY A 130 -28.76 -0.40 9.63
CA GLY A 130 -28.79 -1.72 9.01
C GLY A 130 -29.23 -2.81 9.98
N LEU A 131 -28.64 -2.86 11.18
CA LEU A 131 -28.92 -3.87 12.21
C LEU A 131 -30.39 -3.85 12.69
N ILE A 132 -30.92 -2.66 12.95
CA ILE A 132 -32.30 -2.50 13.45
C ILE A 132 -33.35 -2.99 12.45
N GLY A 133 -33.06 -2.86 11.15
CA GLY A 133 -33.91 -3.36 10.08
C GLY A 133 -34.14 -4.88 10.12
N TYR A 134 -33.21 -5.66 10.70
CA TYR A 134 -33.33 -7.11 10.85
C TYR A 134 -34.10 -7.53 12.12
N ALA A 135 -34.47 -6.58 13.01
CA ALA A 135 -35.16 -6.88 14.27
C ALA A 135 -36.69 -6.96 14.18
N GLU A 136 -37.27 -6.92 12.98
CA GLU A 136 -38.71 -7.07 12.73
C GLU A 136 -39.59 -6.16 13.64
N ARG A 137 -39.27 -4.85 13.69
CA ARG A 137 -39.91 -3.81 14.53
C ARG A 137 -39.74 -4.00 16.05
N ARG A 138 -38.89 -4.94 16.51
CA ARG A 138 -38.60 -5.17 17.95
C ARG A 138 -37.14 -4.79 18.27
N GLY A 139 -36.58 -3.86 17.53
CA GLY A 139 -35.23 -3.36 17.74
C GLY A 139 -35.22 -2.09 18.58
N HIS A 140 -34.28 -2.01 19.52
CA HIS A 140 -34.07 -0.85 20.41
C HIS A 140 -32.59 -0.53 20.44
N VAL A 141 -32.24 0.74 20.32
CA VAL A 141 -30.83 1.18 20.34
C VAL A 141 -30.54 1.84 21.67
N VAL A 142 -29.40 1.50 22.26
CA VAL A 142 -28.92 2.12 23.50
C VAL A 142 -27.46 2.53 23.30
N SER A 143 -27.12 3.75 23.67
CA SER A 143 -25.75 4.27 23.61
C SER A 143 -25.11 4.37 25.00
N LYS A 144 -25.93 4.37 26.06
CA LYS A 144 -25.51 4.51 27.47
C LYS A 144 -26.11 3.42 28.33
N PRO A 145 -25.43 2.98 29.40
CA PRO A 145 -25.94 1.95 30.30
C PRO A 145 -27.28 2.29 30.93
N GLU A 146 -27.52 3.58 31.25
CA GLU A 146 -28.75 4.06 31.93
C GLU A 146 -30.00 3.81 31.11
N GLN A 147 -29.89 3.85 29.77
CA GLN A 147 -31.02 3.64 28.86
C GLN A 147 -31.63 2.22 28.94
N ILE A 148 -30.87 1.25 29.49
CA ILE A 148 -31.41 -0.10 29.73
C ILE A 148 -32.59 -0.05 30.73
N ASP A 149 -32.54 0.86 31.69
CA ASP A 149 -33.59 0.97 32.73
C ASP A 149 -34.88 1.60 32.20
N GLU A 150 -34.79 2.33 31.08
CA GLU A 150 -35.94 2.95 30.42
C GLU A 150 -36.76 1.94 29.60
N LEU A 151 -36.18 0.77 29.29
CA LEU A 151 -36.81 -0.26 28.48
C LEU A 151 -37.82 -1.09 29.31
N PRO A 152 -38.90 -1.63 28.69
CA PRO A 152 -39.92 -2.42 29.39
C PRO A 152 -39.33 -3.67 30.07
N SER A 153 -39.59 -3.83 31.36
CA SER A 153 -39.07 -4.97 32.16
C SER A 153 -39.79 -6.31 31.91
N HIS A 154 -40.94 -6.26 31.28
CA HIS A 154 -41.82 -7.44 31.05
C HIS A 154 -41.45 -8.26 29.80
N TRP A 155 -40.36 -7.93 29.13
CA TRP A 155 -39.92 -8.71 27.98
C TRP A 155 -39.24 -10.02 28.40
N ASP A 156 -39.81 -11.16 27.99
CA ASP A 156 -39.30 -12.49 28.34
C ASP A 156 -38.10 -12.93 27.49
N LYS A 157 -38.08 -12.49 26.22
CA LYS A 157 -37.07 -12.87 25.25
C LYS A 157 -36.32 -11.64 24.77
N VAL A 158 -35.12 -11.43 25.26
CA VAL A 158 -34.31 -10.25 24.89
C VAL A 158 -32.93 -10.66 24.46
N LEU A 159 -32.48 -10.11 23.35
CA LEU A 159 -31.13 -10.27 22.81
C LEU A 159 -30.39 -8.94 22.93
N LEU A 160 -29.19 -8.95 23.51
CA LEU A 160 -28.26 -7.84 23.48
C LEU A 160 -27.15 -8.13 22.46
N VAL A 161 -26.91 -7.19 21.53
CA VAL A 161 -25.81 -7.17 20.58
C VAL A 161 -25.12 -5.81 20.61
N ALA A 162 -23.91 -5.72 20.09
CA ALA A 162 -23.16 -4.47 19.95
C ALA A 162 -22.99 -4.10 18.47
N GLN A 163 -22.96 -2.80 18.18
CA GLN A 163 -22.31 -2.28 16.97
C GLN A 163 -20.87 -2.78 16.91
N THR A 164 -20.39 -3.20 15.73
CA THR A 164 -19.07 -3.86 15.61
C THR A 164 -17.90 -2.96 16.01
N THR A 165 -18.09 -1.65 16.04
CA THR A 165 -17.10 -0.64 16.43
C THR A 165 -17.31 -0.07 17.83
N GLN A 166 -18.19 -0.65 18.65
CA GLN A 166 -18.53 -0.12 19.99
C GLN A 166 -17.31 -0.16 20.94
N ASN A 167 -17.31 0.74 21.92
CA ASN A 167 -16.35 0.75 23.01
C ASN A 167 -16.61 -0.44 23.94
N GLU A 168 -15.58 -1.21 24.26
CA GLU A 168 -15.69 -2.44 25.05
C GLU A 168 -16.13 -2.18 26.48
N GLU A 169 -15.61 -1.12 27.12
CA GLU A 169 -15.93 -0.79 28.49
C GLU A 169 -17.38 -0.30 28.62
N VAL A 170 -17.84 0.48 27.63
CA VAL A 170 -19.24 0.92 27.57
C VAL A 170 -20.15 -0.29 27.35
N PHE A 171 -19.79 -1.19 26.44
CA PHE A 171 -20.58 -2.41 26.21
C PHE A 171 -20.65 -3.29 27.45
N GLN A 172 -19.53 -3.46 28.16
CA GLN A 172 -19.51 -4.24 29.41
C GLN A 172 -20.48 -3.65 30.46
N LYS A 173 -20.46 -2.31 30.65
CA LYS A 173 -21.37 -1.64 31.56
C LYS A 173 -22.86 -1.80 31.14
N ILE A 174 -23.14 -1.75 29.83
CA ILE A 174 -24.46 -2.02 29.27
C ILE A 174 -24.87 -3.47 29.55
N GLN A 175 -23.98 -4.41 29.31
CA GLN A 175 -24.20 -5.84 29.53
C GLN A 175 -24.48 -6.17 30.98
N ASP A 176 -23.74 -5.61 31.94
CA ASP A 176 -23.92 -5.84 33.36
C ASP A 176 -25.32 -5.33 33.82
N ARG A 177 -25.75 -4.18 33.30
CA ARG A 177 -27.05 -3.60 33.59
C ARG A 177 -28.17 -4.37 32.90
N PHE A 178 -27.94 -4.83 31.67
CA PHE A 178 -28.85 -5.69 30.91
C PHE A 178 -29.13 -7.00 31.63
N LEU A 179 -28.09 -7.69 32.11
CA LEU A 179 -28.26 -8.97 32.82
C LEU A 179 -28.97 -8.82 34.16
N LYS A 180 -28.85 -7.67 34.84
CA LYS A 180 -29.63 -7.35 36.05
C LYS A 180 -31.13 -7.16 35.73
N ARG A 181 -31.42 -6.51 34.60
CA ARG A 181 -32.80 -6.22 34.21
C ARG A 181 -33.49 -7.41 33.52
N TYR A 182 -32.74 -8.18 32.75
CA TYR A 182 -33.20 -9.36 32.01
C TYR A 182 -32.34 -10.59 32.35
N PRO A 183 -32.55 -11.25 33.50
CA PRO A 183 -31.72 -12.37 33.96
C PRO A 183 -31.67 -13.56 32.96
N GLY A 184 -32.74 -13.73 32.14
CA GLY A 184 -32.83 -14.74 31.08
C GLY A 184 -32.44 -14.25 29.70
N GLY A 185 -31.93 -13.01 29.60
CA GLY A 185 -31.55 -12.38 28.33
C GLY A 185 -30.31 -13.00 27.70
N VAL A 186 -30.27 -13.04 26.38
CA VAL A 186 -29.14 -13.56 25.59
C VAL A 186 -28.19 -12.42 25.24
N VAL A 187 -26.94 -12.56 25.62
CA VAL A 187 -25.87 -11.60 25.22
C VAL A 187 -25.02 -12.20 24.13
N LYS A 188 -24.83 -11.46 23.05
CA LYS A 188 -23.84 -11.76 22.02
C LYS A 188 -22.90 -10.56 21.86
N ASN A 189 -21.66 -10.69 22.34
CA ASN A 189 -20.65 -9.68 22.07
C ASN A 189 -20.29 -9.76 20.57
N THR A 190 -20.75 -8.76 19.83
CA THR A 190 -20.54 -8.64 18.38
C THR A 190 -19.50 -7.59 18.01
N ILE A 191 -18.78 -7.03 18.99
CA ILE A 191 -17.63 -6.14 18.75
C ILE A 191 -16.59 -6.87 17.89
N CYS A 192 -16.11 -6.21 16.87
CA CYS A 192 -15.16 -6.80 15.93
C CYS A 192 -13.80 -7.00 16.59
N GLY A 193 -13.16 -8.18 16.40
CA GLY A 193 -11.80 -8.42 16.90
C GLY A 193 -10.78 -7.37 16.42
N SER A 194 -10.94 -6.83 15.21
CA SER A 194 -10.12 -5.70 14.74
C SER A 194 -10.33 -4.42 15.56
N THR A 195 -11.54 -4.19 16.07
CA THR A 195 -11.85 -3.06 16.98
C THR A 195 -11.20 -3.29 18.33
N HIS A 196 -11.35 -4.51 18.88
CA HIS A 196 -10.70 -4.92 20.12
C HIS A 196 -9.17 -4.71 20.09
N GLU A 197 -8.50 -5.27 19.07
CA GLU A 197 -7.06 -5.15 18.90
C GLU A 197 -6.61 -3.69 18.82
N ARG A 198 -7.34 -2.82 18.11
CA ARG A 198 -7.05 -1.39 17.97
C ARG A 198 -7.20 -0.63 19.29
N GLN A 199 -8.32 -0.86 20.00
CA GLN A 199 -8.54 -0.21 21.30
C GLN A 199 -7.47 -0.65 22.32
N ALA A 200 -7.14 -1.93 22.38
CA ALA A 200 -6.08 -2.44 23.24
C ALA A 200 -4.69 -1.85 22.88
N GLU A 201 -4.41 -1.70 21.59
CA GLU A 201 -3.14 -1.11 21.13
C GLU A 201 -3.06 0.39 21.45
N VAL A 202 -4.17 1.13 21.27
CA VAL A 202 -4.23 2.55 21.65
C VAL A 202 -3.96 2.74 23.14
N ARG A 203 -4.60 1.94 24.02
CA ARG A 203 -4.32 1.97 25.48
C ARG A 203 -2.86 1.75 25.78
N ARG A 204 -2.23 0.77 25.09
CA ARG A 204 -0.81 0.48 25.26
C ARG A 204 0.08 1.63 24.75
N LEU A 205 -0.26 2.23 23.60
CA LEU A 205 0.49 3.38 23.09
C LEU A 205 0.41 4.58 24.01
N CYS A 206 -0.76 4.88 24.57
CA CYS A 206 -0.95 5.99 25.51
C CYS A 206 -0.02 5.93 26.72
N SER A 207 0.37 4.72 27.18
CA SER A 207 1.35 4.59 28.27
C SER A 207 2.82 4.82 27.84
N GLN A 208 3.10 5.02 26.56
CA GLN A 208 4.43 5.09 25.99
C GLN A 208 4.75 6.42 25.29
N VAL A 209 3.76 7.29 25.10
CA VAL A 209 3.85 8.51 24.30
C VAL A 209 3.37 9.73 25.06
N GLU A 210 3.83 10.91 24.66
CA GLU A 210 3.45 12.19 25.27
C GLU A 210 2.16 12.76 24.67
N ALA A 211 1.86 12.40 23.41
CA ALA A 211 0.61 12.73 22.72
C ALA A 211 0.25 11.63 21.73
N LEU A 212 -1.05 11.50 21.43
CA LEU A 212 -1.55 10.56 20.43
C LEU A 212 -2.30 11.29 19.31
N VAL A 213 -1.95 10.99 18.07
CA VAL A 213 -2.65 11.42 16.88
C VAL A 213 -3.49 10.24 16.36
N VAL A 214 -4.80 10.42 16.27
CA VAL A 214 -5.75 9.43 15.74
C VAL A 214 -6.23 9.91 14.38
N VAL A 215 -5.82 9.20 13.32
CA VAL A 215 -6.07 9.59 11.94
C VAL A 215 -7.31 8.89 11.39
N GLY A 216 -8.22 9.65 10.78
CA GLY A 216 -9.39 9.13 10.07
C GLY A 216 -10.62 10.02 10.17
N GLY A 217 -11.62 9.69 9.36
CA GLY A 217 -12.81 10.53 9.18
C GLY A 217 -13.55 10.85 10.48
N TYR A 218 -13.98 12.10 10.62
CA TYR A 218 -14.75 12.57 11.79
C TYR A 218 -16.08 11.86 11.97
N HIS A 219 -16.61 11.23 10.93
CA HIS A 219 -17.87 10.45 10.96
C HIS A 219 -17.62 8.93 11.06
N SER A 220 -16.36 8.51 11.24
CA SER A 220 -16.02 7.10 11.38
C SER A 220 -16.17 6.65 12.84
N GLY A 221 -17.17 5.82 13.13
CA GLY A 221 -17.41 5.32 14.49
C GLY A 221 -16.16 4.65 15.10
N ASN A 222 -15.42 3.86 14.33
CA ASN A 222 -14.18 3.27 14.82
C ASN A 222 -13.12 4.32 15.20
N THR A 223 -12.96 5.40 14.38
CA THR A 223 -11.95 6.44 14.65
C THR A 223 -12.33 7.26 15.89
N LEU A 224 -13.62 7.62 16.01
CA LEU A 224 -14.14 8.30 17.19
C LEU A 224 -13.88 7.50 18.47
N ARG A 225 -14.14 6.18 18.46
CA ARG A 225 -13.89 5.32 19.63
C ARG A 225 -12.42 5.22 20.00
N LEU A 226 -11.50 5.22 19.02
CA LEU A 226 -10.07 5.24 19.31
C LEU A 226 -9.62 6.56 19.96
N ALA A 227 -10.20 7.69 19.52
CA ALA A 227 -9.92 8.99 20.12
C ALA A 227 -10.52 9.10 21.55
N GLU A 228 -11.70 8.53 21.79
CA GLU A 228 -12.30 8.43 23.13
C GLU A 228 -11.39 7.62 24.07
N VAL A 229 -10.99 6.41 23.67
CA VAL A 229 -10.10 5.55 24.46
C VAL A 229 -8.77 6.23 24.80
N ALA A 230 -8.24 7.05 23.88
CA ALA A 230 -7.02 7.81 24.14
C ALA A 230 -7.24 8.96 25.14
N ARG A 231 -8.35 9.68 25.03
CA ARG A 231 -8.72 10.74 25.98
C ARG A 231 -8.97 10.19 27.38
N ASP A 232 -9.64 9.03 27.47
CA ASP A 232 -9.90 8.34 28.75
C ASP A 232 -8.57 7.91 29.42
N ALA A 233 -7.52 7.67 28.64
CA ALA A 233 -6.17 7.42 29.13
C ALA A 233 -5.41 8.70 29.53
N ALA A 234 -6.07 9.86 29.51
CA ALA A 234 -5.51 11.18 29.89
C ALA A 234 -4.26 11.61 29.09
N VAL A 235 -4.14 11.15 27.84
CA VAL A 235 -3.07 11.57 26.93
C VAL A 235 -3.60 12.65 25.97
N PRO A 236 -2.87 13.77 25.73
CA PRO A 236 -3.21 14.73 24.71
C PRO A 236 -3.52 14.04 23.38
N THR A 237 -4.75 14.18 22.89
CA THR A 237 -5.27 13.39 21.76
C THR A 237 -5.76 14.30 20.65
N TYR A 238 -5.19 14.13 19.47
CA TYR A 238 -5.53 14.87 18.24
C TYR A 238 -6.24 13.93 17.27
N HIS A 239 -7.53 14.18 17.06
CA HIS A 239 -8.28 13.47 16.02
C HIS A 239 -8.28 14.32 14.75
N ILE A 240 -7.76 13.76 13.67
CA ILE A 240 -7.51 14.47 12.39
C ILE A 240 -7.94 13.62 11.20
N GLU A 241 -8.28 14.25 10.09
CA GLU A 241 -8.47 13.56 8.80
C GLU A 241 -7.18 13.53 7.98
N THR A 242 -6.38 14.61 8.02
CA THR A 242 -5.11 14.74 7.29
C THR A 242 -4.05 15.46 8.13
N GLU A 243 -2.81 15.50 7.66
CA GLU A 243 -1.71 16.24 8.28
C GLU A 243 -1.95 17.75 8.34
N ALA A 244 -2.81 18.29 7.44
CA ALA A 244 -3.16 19.72 7.41
C ALA A 244 -3.94 20.17 8.66
N ASP A 245 -4.58 19.23 9.37
CA ASP A 245 -5.30 19.50 10.60
C ASP A 245 -4.36 19.67 11.82
N LEU A 246 -3.07 19.36 11.66
CA LEU A 246 -2.08 19.47 12.73
C LEU A 246 -1.37 20.83 12.77
N ASN A 247 -1.28 21.43 13.93
CA ASN A 247 -0.49 22.62 14.14
C ASN A 247 0.97 22.26 14.45
N ARG A 248 1.91 22.69 13.59
CA ARG A 248 3.33 22.41 13.72
C ARG A 248 3.94 22.89 15.03
N GLN A 249 3.57 24.10 15.49
CA GLN A 249 4.09 24.68 16.73
C GLN A 249 3.59 23.95 17.98
N GLU A 250 2.35 23.48 17.93
CA GLU A 250 1.77 22.70 19.02
C GLU A 250 2.42 21.32 19.10
N MET A 251 2.59 20.64 17.96
CA MET A 251 3.26 19.35 17.91
C MET A 251 4.72 19.40 18.32
N ALA A 252 5.43 20.52 18.07
CA ALA A 252 6.83 20.69 18.46
C ALA A 252 7.10 20.59 19.96
N ARG A 253 6.06 20.72 20.81
CA ARG A 253 6.14 20.57 22.27
C ARG A 253 6.39 19.12 22.71
N TYR A 254 6.11 18.15 21.83
CA TYR A 254 6.24 16.73 22.15
C TYR A 254 7.50 16.14 21.51
N SER A 255 8.25 15.38 22.29
CA SER A 255 9.41 14.63 21.79
C SER A 255 9.01 13.29 21.21
N LEU A 256 7.90 12.72 21.72
CA LEU A 256 7.43 11.37 21.40
C LEU A 256 5.92 11.36 21.18
N VAL A 257 5.52 11.11 19.94
CA VAL A 257 4.12 11.09 19.52
C VAL A 257 3.72 9.71 19.00
N GLY A 258 2.56 9.22 19.45
CA GLY A 258 1.91 8.03 18.90
C GLY A 258 1.02 8.38 17.71
N VAL A 259 0.95 7.51 16.73
CA VAL A 259 -0.01 7.61 15.62
C VAL A 259 -0.83 6.34 15.56
N SER A 260 -2.15 6.47 15.68
CA SER A 260 -3.11 5.40 15.41
C SER A 260 -4.07 5.83 14.32
N ALA A 261 -4.78 4.90 13.71
CA ALA A 261 -5.70 5.24 12.64
C ALA A 261 -6.95 4.36 12.63
N GLY A 262 -8.05 4.95 12.15
CA GLY A 262 -9.31 4.25 11.96
C GLY A 262 -9.25 3.13 10.94
N ALA A 263 -10.20 2.19 11.02
CA ALA A 263 -10.31 1.04 10.12
C ALA A 263 -10.61 1.40 8.66
N SER A 264 -11.04 2.63 8.40
CA SER A 264 -11.32 3.20 7.06
C SER A 264 -10.24 4.18 6.57
N THR A 265 -9.10 4.28 7.27
CA THR A 265 -8.02 5.21 6.95
C THR A 265 -6.99 4.51 6.05
N PRO A 266 -6.71 5.05 4.86
CA PRO A 266 -5.69 4.48 3.98
C PRO A 266 -4.26 4.72 4.50
N SER A 267 -3.34 3.84 4.12
CA SER A 267 -1.95 3.88 4.57
C SER A 267 -1.19 5.12 4.09
N TRP A 268 -1.57 5.70 2.94
CA TRP A 268 -0.92 6.92 2.45
C TRP A 268 -1.19 8.14 3.35
N ILE A 269 -2.43 8.33 3.85
CA ILE A 269 -2.75 9.41 4.79
C ILE A 269 -1.96 9.24 6.10
N ILE A 270 -1.89 8.00 6.61
CA ILE A 270 -1.11 7.70 7.81
C ILE A 270 0.37 8.06 7.60
N ARG A 271 0.92 7.72 6.44
CA ARG A 271 2.31 8.05 6.08
C ARG A 271 2.55 9.55 6.00
N ASP A 272 1.62 10.32 5.46
CA ASP A 272 1.76 11.77 5.36
C ASP A 272 1.73 12.43 6.74
N VAL A 273 0.84 11.99 7.62
CA VAL A 273 0.82 12.41 9.03
C VAL A 273 2.13 12.06 9.74
N VAL A 274 2.63 10.84 9.58
CA VAL A 274 3.91 10.41 10.18
C VAL A 274 5.07 11.27 9.67
N ARG A 275 5.13 11.52 8.36
CA ARG A 275 6.15 12.37 7.74
C ARG A 275 6.08 13.81 8.22
N PHE A 276 4.88 14.35 8.32
CA PHE A 276 4.67 15.69 8.86
C PHE A 276 5.25 15.78 10.28
N LEU A 277 4.89 14.84 11.16
CA LEU A 277 5.39 14.79 12.53
C LEU A 277 6.92 14.59 12.59
N GLU A 278 7.46 13.65 11.79
CA GLU A 278 8.91 13.42 11.70
C GLU A 278 9.68 14.63 11.13
N SER A 279 9.02 15.48 10.31
CA SER A 279 9.61 16.71 9.78
C SER A 279 9.76 17.82 10.79
N ILE A 280 9.13 17.73 11.96
CA ILE A 280 9.22 18.70 13.02
C ILE A 280 10.56 18.50 13.73
N GLU A 281 11.44 19.49 13.61
CA GLU A 281 12.75 19.47 14.27
C GLU A 281 12.57 19.50 15.79
N PRO A 282 13.16 18.55 16.54
CA PRO A 282 13.21 18.68 17.99
C PRO A 282 14.12 19.85 18.35
N GLU A 283 13.81 20.56 19.42
CA GLU A 283 14.59 21.73 19.89
C GLU A 283 16.08 21.43 20.11
N ASN A 284 16.42 20.16 20.37
CA ASN A 284 17.80 19.68 20.49
C ASN A 284 18.15 18.87 19.22
N GLY A 285 18.74 19.51 18.21
CA GLY A 285 19.07 18.92 16.90
C GLY A 285 19.82 17.59 16.97
N ASP A 286 19.08 16.47 17.01
CA ASP A 286 19.63 15.11 17.04
C ASP A 286 20.25 14.74 15.67
N ILE A 287 21.51 14.31 15.68
CA ILE A 287 22.24 13.86 14.48
C ILE A 287 21.49 12.71 13.76
N ARG A 288 20.75 11.88 14.51
CA ARG A 288 19.92 10.79 13.98
C ARG A 288 18.74 11.33 13.17
N PHE A 289 18.18 12.48 13.56
CA PHE A 289 17.11 13.16 12.83
C PHE A 289 17.61 13.65 11.47
N ARG A 290 18.79 14.34 11.44
CA ARG A 290 19.40 14.79 10.17
C ARG A 290 19.71 13.62 9.24
N PHE A 291 20.24 12.53 9.77
CA PHE A 291 20.52 11.32 8.98
C PHE A 291 19.26 10.72 8.36
N ARG A 292 18.18 10.53 9.13
CA ARG A 292 16.88 10.04 8.60
C ARG A 292 16.30 10.97 7.54
N ARG A 293 16.41 12.27 7.72
CA ARG A 293 15.97 13.26 6.73
C ARG A 293 16.76 13.13 5.42
N HIS A 294 18.07 12.95 5.50
CA HIS A 294 18.88 12.71 4.29
C HIS A 294 18.53 11.39 3.60
N LEU A 295 18.30 10.30 4.34
CA LEU A 295 17.82 9.04 3.79
C LEU A 295 16.47 9.22 3.07
N GLY A 296 15.52 9.91 3.67
CA GLY A 296 14.23 10.22 3.05
C GLY A 296 14.37 11.04 1.77
N THR A 297 15.26 12.05 1.75
CA THR A 297 15.54 12.85 0.56
C THR A 297 16.13 12.00 -0.58
N MET A 298 17.06 11.10 -0.26
CA MET A 298 17.64 10.16 -1.23
C MET A 298 16.58 9.23 -1.82
N THR A 299 15.67 8.71 -0.99
CA THR A 299 14.56 7.86 -1.44
C THR A 299 13.62 8.64 -2.38
N TYR A 300 13.26 9.88 -2.04
CA TYR A 300 12.40 10.71 -2.89
C TYR A 300 13.04 11.08 -4.22
N ALA A 301 14.33 11.43 -4.20
CA ALA A 301 15.09 11.78 -5.40
C ALA A 301 15.45 10.58 -6.29
N ASN A 302 15.02 9.35 -5.98
CA ASN A 302 15.52 8.10 -6.58
C ASN A 302 17.04 7.95 -6.50
N GLY A 303 17.69 8.56 -5.51
CA GLY A 303 19.15 8.55 -5.36
C GLY A 303 19.74 7.18 -5.09
N TRP A 304 18.94 6.24 -4.56
CA TRP A 304 19.36 4.85 -4.33
C TRP A 304 19.52 4.06 -5.64
N VAL A 305 18.72 4.36 -6.67
CA VAL A 305 18.74 3.64 -7.96
C VAL A 305 20.13 3.67 -8.62
N PRO A 306 20.77 4.84 -8.83
CA PRO A 306 22.11 4.87 -9.45
C PRO A 306 23.17 4.22 -8.56
N VAL A 307 23.05 4.34 -7.23
CA VAL A 307 24.00 3.69 -6.29
C VAL A 307 23.85 2.18 -6.36
N ALA A 308 22.61 1.66 -6.31
CA ALA A 308 22.35 0.23 -6.43
C ALA A 308 22.80 -0.31 -7.81
N ALA A 309 22.55 0.43 -8.89
CA ALA A 309 22.97 0.03 -10.23
C ALA A 309 24.51 0.00 -10.37
N LEU A 310 25.20 1.04 -9.87
CA LEU A 310 26.66 1.09 -9.86
C LEU A 310 27.26 -0.08 -9.09
N LEU A 311 26.77 -0.32 -7.89
CA LEU A 311 27.26 -1.42 -7.06
C LEU A 311 26.91 -2.77 -7.65
N LEU A 312 25.67 -3.00 -8.09
CA LEU A 312 25.25 -4.28 -8.67
C LEU A 312 26.01 -4.63 -9.96
N SER A 313 26.54 -3.62 -10.69
CA SER A 313 27.42 -3.89 -11.83
C SER A 313 28.69 -4.63 -11.43
N PHE A 314 29.27 -4.35 -10.26
CA PHE A 314 30.42 -5.11 -9.74
C PHE A 314 30.04 -6.56 -9.39
N ALA A 315 28.82 -6.78 -8.88
CA ALA A 315 28.34 -8.16 -8.70
C ALA A 315 28.20 -8.88 -10.06
N ALA A 316 27.70 -8.19 -11.09
CA ALA A 316 27.61 -8.76 -12.44
C ALA A 316 28.99 -9.13 -13.02
N LEU A 317 29.98 -8.24 -12.86
CA LEU A 317 31.39 -8.51 -13.29
C LEU A 317 32.01 -9.67 -12.51
N ALA A 318 31.85 -9.67 -11.18
CA ALA A 318 32.34 -10.75 -10.31
C ALA A 318 31.68 -12.10 -10.65
N LEU A 319 30.39 -12.10 -10.97
CA LEU A 319 29.62 -13.27 -11.32
C LEU A 319 30.06 -13.89 -12.67
N THR A 320 30.19 -13.05 -13.69
CA THR A 320 30.57 -13.49 -15.03
C THR A 320 32.08 -13.79 -15.17
N GLY A 321 32.88 -13.18 -14.30
CA GLY A 321 34.35 -13.25 -14.42
C GLY A 321 34.88 -12.60 -15.70
N LEU A 322 34.14 -11.66 -16.28
CA LEU A 322 34.52 -10.92 -17.46
C LEU A 322 35.18 -9.59 -17.07
N PRO A 323 36.13 -9.09 -17.88
CA PRO A 323 36.74 -7.81 -17.63
C PRO A 323 35.68 -6.69 -17.74
N GLY A 324 35.71 -5.75 -16.82
CA GLY A 324 34.81 -4.62 -16.84
C GLY A 324 35.51 -3.32 -16.52
N THR A 325 34.89 -2.22 -16.91
CA THR A 325 35.44 -0.88 -16.66
C THR A 325 34.51 -0.10 -15.73
N MET A 326 35.10 0.75 -14.89
CA MET A 326 34.32 1.70 -14.08
C MET A 326 33.46 2.60 -14.99
N ALA A 327 33.89 2.91 -16.18
CA ALA A 327 33.15 3.68 -17.17
C ALA A 327 31.84 2.98 -17.58
N GLY A 328 31.88 1.66 -17.84
CA GLY A 328 30.67 0.87 -18.14
C GLY A 328 29.68 0.84 -16.99
N SER A 329 30.18 0.64 -15.77
CA SER A 329 29.34 0.67 -14.55
C SER A 329 28.70 2.03 -14.33
N LEU A 330 29.45 3.12 -14.53
CA LEU A 330 28.93 4.49 -14.39
C LEU A 330 27.91 4.83 -15.49
N MET A 331 28.16 4.40 -16.73
CA MET A 331 27.22 4.55 -17.85
C MET A 331 25.86 3.93 -17.52
N ALA A 332 25.86 2.70 -17.02
CA ALA A 332 24.64 1.99 -16.63
C ALA A 332 23.89 2.72 -15.48
N ALA A 333 24.62 3.16 -14.45
CA ALA A 333 24.06 3.89 -13.33
C ALA A 333 23.39 5.21 -13.75
N LEU A 334 24.06 5.98 -14.62
CA LEU A 334 23.54 7.24 -15.16
C LEU A 334 22.29 7.03 -16.01
N TYR A 335 22.30 6.04 -16.90
CA TYR A 335 21.12 5.70 -17.71
C TYR A 335 19.92 5.31 -16.83
N LEU A 336 20.13 4.41 -15.87
CA LEU A 336 19.07 3.93 -15.00
C LEU A 336 18.51 5.06 -14.12
N PHE A 337 19.36 5.95 -13.62
CA PHE A 337 18.90 7.14 -12.90
C PHE A 337 18.03 8.03 -13.79
N ALA A 338 18.49 8.35 -15.01
CA ALA A 338 17.77 9.19 -15.95
C ALA A 338 16.38 8.63 -16.27
N MET A 339 16.29 7.33 -16.59
CA MET A 339 15.04 6.69 -16.98
C MET A 339 14.08 6.51 -15.80
N HIS A 340 14.60 6.13 -14.61
CA HIS A 340 13.75 6.02 -13.41
C HIS A 340 13.18 7.37 -12.96
N SER A 341 14.01 8.42 -12.99
CA SER A 341 13.57 9.77 -12.60
C SER A 341 12.55 10.33 -13.60
N LEU A 342 12.79 10.13 -14.90
CA LEU A 342 11.86 10.52 -15.95
C LEU A 342 10.52 9.79 -15.84
N ASN A 343 10.53 8.49 -15.61
CA ASN A 343 9.32 7.70 -15.41
C ASN A 343 8.48 8.20 -14.24
N LYS A 344 9.11 8.46 -13.09
CA LYS A 344 8.43 9.00 -11.91
C LYS A 344 7.86 10.41 -12.18
N TYR A 345 8.59 11.24 -12.93
CA TYR A 345 8.14 12.57 -13.32
C TYR A 345 6.89 12.54 -14.20
N LEU A 346 6.81 11.62 -15.15
CA LEU A 346 5.68 11.47 -16.06
C LEU A 346 4.48 10.76 -15.44
N ASP A 347 4.68 9.98 -14.38
CA ASP A 347 3.64 9.25 -13.62
C ASP A 347 3.03 10.06 -12.48
N ARG A 348 2.97 11.39 -12.57
CA ARG A 348 2.56 12.28 -11.48
C ARG A 348 1.27 11.87 -10.78
N GLY A 349 0.20 11.59 -11.51
CA GLY A 349 -1.10 11.23 -10.91
C GLY A 349 -1.04 9.97 -10.04
N ALA A 350 -0.23 8.99 -10.44
CA ALA A 350 -0.02 7.78 -9.65
C ALA A 350 0.86 8.02 -8.42
N VAL A 351 1.86 8.89 -8.56
CA VAL A 351 2.75 9.25 -7.45
C VAL A 351 2.01 10.11 -6.42
N GLU A 352 1.11 11.00 -6.84
CA GLU A 352 0.28 11.79 -5.94
C GLU A 352 -0.61 10.93 -5.04
N LEU A 353 -1.21 9.89 -5.59
CA LEU A 353 -2.07 8.98 -4.83
C LEU A 353 -1.28 7.96 -3.97
N ASN A 354 -0.17 7.43 -4.50
CA ASN A 354 0.61 6.42 -3.78
C ASN A 354 1.62 7.02 -2.80
N GLU A 355 2.18 8.18 -3.12
CA GLU A 355 3.29 8.78 -2.41
C GLU A 355 3.23 10.33 -2.48
N PRO A 356 2.22 10.98 -1.87
CA PRO A 356 2.00 12.43 -2.00
C PRO A 356 3.20 13.26 -1.51
N GLY A 357 3.96 12.80 -0.51
CA GLY A 357 5.19 13.46 -0.10
C GLY A 357 6.29 13.45 -1.17
N ARG A 358 6.39 12.37 -1.97
CA ARG A 358 7.28 12.31 -3.13
C ARG A 358 6.75 13.23 -4.25
N ALA A 359 5.42 13.29 -4.44
CA ALA A 359 4.81 14.20 -5.40
C ALA A 359 5.13 15.67 -5.08
N ALA A 360 4.96 16.07 -3.81
CA ALA A 360 5.33 17.42 -3.35
C ALA A 360 6.83 17.71 -3.54
N PHE A 361 7.70 16.74 -3.26
CA PHE A 361 9.14 16.84 -3.52
C PHE A 361 9.42 17.05 -5.01
N TYR A 362 8.80 16.26 -5.90
CA TYR A 362 8.94 16.40 -7.35
C TYR A 362 8.40 17.73 -7.85
N GLN A 363 7.26 18.21 -7.35
CA GLN A 363 6.73 19.54 -7.70
C GLN A 363 7.71 20.66 -7.35
N ARG A 364 8.30 20.59 -6.15
CA ARG A 364 9.28 21.59 -5.69
C ARG A 364 10.59 21.55 -6.46
N TRP A 365 11.09 20.38 -6.80
CA TRP A 365 12.40 20.16 -7.41
C TRP A 365 12.34 19.74 -8.88
N THR A 366 11.19 19.96 -9.55
CA THR A 366 10.92 19.55 -10.93
C THR A 366 12.06 19.90 -11.90
N ASN A 367 12.46 21.17 -11.94
CA ASN A 367 13.48 21.64 -12.89
C ASN A 367 14.87 21.06 -12.60
N VAL A 368 15.19 20.90 -11.33
CA VAL A 368 16.48 20.31 -10.91
C VAL A 368 16.54 18.83 -11.26
N LEU A 369 15.48 18.07 -10.95
CA LEU A 369 15.43 16.64 -11.28
C LEU A 369 15.41 16.41 -12.79
N ALA A 370 14.69 17.23 -13.55
CA ALA A 370 14.71 17.15 -15.01
C ALA A 370 16.10 17.44 -15.57
N ALA A 371 16.77 18.50 -15.10
CA ALA A 371 18.12 18.84 -15.52
C ALA A 371 19.12 17.72 -15.18
N LEU A 372 19.06 17.16 -13.97
CA LEU A 372 19.90 16.04 -13.56
C LEU A 372 19.65 14.78 -14.39
N SER A 373 18.39 14.49 -14.75
CA SER A 373 18.03 13.35 -15.60
C SER A 373 18.58 13.52 -17.02
N ILE A 374 18.49 14.73 -17.58
CA ILE A 374 19.05 15.05 -18.91
C ILE A 374 20.59 14.95 -18.88
N LEU A 375 21.23 15.54 -17.88
CA LEU A 375 22.68 15.47 -17.72
C LEU A 375 23.16 14.02 -17.57
N ALA A 376 22.43 13.21 -16.81
CA ALA A 376 22.75 11.79 -16.66
C ALA A 376 22.58 11.01 -17.98
N ALA A 377 21.51 11.27 -18.75
CA ALA A 377 21.34 10.65 -20.07
C ALA A 377 22.44 11.05 -21.07
N VAL A 378 22.79 12.34 -21.11
CA VAL A 378 23.90 12.85 -21.93
C VAL A 378 25.23 12.26 -21.49
N GLY A 379 25.47 12.18 -20.17
CA GLY A 379 26.67 11.54 -19.61
C GLY A 379 26.78 10.07 -19.99
N ALA A 380 25.67 9.32 -19.93
CA ALA A 380 25.63 7.91 -20.36
C ALA A 380 25.93 7.77 -21.84
N LEU A 381 25.37 8.61 -22.72
CA LEU A 381 25.68 8.63 -24.15
C LEU A 381 27.13 9.02 -24.42
N TRP A 382 27.66 10.01 -23.70
CA TRP A 382 29.07 10.40 -23.80
C TRP A 382 30.01 9.23 -23.46
N ILE A 383 29.79 8.58 -22.32
CA ILE A 383 30.60 7.43 -21.89
C ILE A 383 30.47 6.29 -22.89
N SER A 384 29.27 6.00 -23.39
CA SER A 384 29.04 4.92 -24.36
C SER A 384 29.81 5.13 -25.67
N LEU A 385 29.99 6.38 -26.13
CA LEU A 385 30.77 6.73 -27.30
C LEU A 385 32.25 6.41 -27.11
N HIS A 386 32.78 6.64 -25.90
CA HIS A 386 34.19 6.28 -25.59
C HIS A 386 34.41 4.77 -25.42
N LEU A 387 33.36 4.03 -25.04
CA LEU A 387 33.42 2.55 -24.93
C LEU A 387 33.31 1.86 -26.28
N GLY A 388 32.78 2.54 -27.32
CA GLY A 388 32.74 2.03 -28.69
C GLY A 388 31.48 2.47 -29.44
N PHE A 389 31.60 2.54 -30.76
CA PHE A 389 30.50 3.02 -31.61
C PHE A 389 29.25 2.12 -31.54
N LEU A 390 29.40 0.80 -31.44
CA LEU A 390 28.30 -0.14 -31.29
C LEU A 390 27.59 0.05 -29.94
N THR A 391 28.35 0.25 -28.86
CA THR A 391 27.83 0.55 -27.52
C THR A 391 27.04 1.86 -27.52
N PHE A 392 27.54 2.88 -28.25
CA PHE A 392 26.84 4.16 -28.41
C PHE A 392 25.50 4.00 -29.14
N LEU A 393 25.48 3.26 -30.27
CA LEU A 393 24.23 3.01 -31.00
C LEU A 393 23.20 2.25 -30.15
N ALA A 394 23.65 1.23 -29.42
CA ALA A 394 22.81 0.48 -28.52
C ALA A 394 22.28 1.38 -27.38
N MET A 395 23.13 2.22 -26.78
CA MET A 395 22.71 3.17 -25.74
C MET A 395 21.69 4.17 -26.29
N LEU A 396 21.90 4.71 -27.50
CA LEU A 396 20.96 5.62 -28.15
C LEU A 396 19.59 4.96 -28.36
N LEU A 397 19.57 3.70 -28.80
CA LEU A 397 18.36 2.90 -28.94
C LEU A 397 17.64 2.73 -27.58
N PHE A 398 18.40 2.40 -26.52
CA PHE A 398 17.83 2.25 -25.19
C PHE A 398 17.30 3.55 -24.60
N VAL A 399 17.94 4.69 -24.83
CA VAL A 399 17.41 6.01 -24.46
C VAL A 399 16.10 6.28 -25.21
N ALA A 400 16.06 6.01 -26.52
CA ALA A 400 14.82 6.17 -27.30
C ALA A 400 13.70 5.25 -26.80
N LEU A 401 13.99 3.98 -26.52
CA LEU A 401 13.01 3.02 -25.95
C LEU A 401 12.54 3.45 -24.56
N GLY A 402 13.45 3.97 -23.72
CA GLY A 402 13.11 4.49 -22.39
C GLY A 402 12.19 5.72 -22.45
N LEU A 403 12.44 6.63 -23.40
CA LEU A 403 11.57 7.78 -23.65
C LEU A 403 10.20 7.35 -24.18
N LEU A 404 10.14 6.38 -25.09
CA LEU A 404 8.90 5.80 -25.59
C LEU A 404 8.10 5.10 -24.49
N TYR A 405 8.79 4.33 -23.62
CA TYR A 405 8.16 3.68 -22.47
C TYR A 405 7.64 4.68 -21.44
N ALA A 406 8.33 5.78 -21.21
CA ALA A 406 7.96 6.79 -20.22
C ALA A 406 6.64 7.50 -20.55
N GLY A 407 6.24 7.55 -21.80
CA GLY A 407 4.87 7.84 -22.21
C GLY A 407 4.60 9.10 -23.04
N PRO A 408 3.32 9.30 -23.40
CA PRO A 408 2.82 10.18 -24.43
C PRO A 408 3.03 11.69 -24.30
N PRO A 409 3.27 12.32 -23.12
CA PRO A 409 3.31 13.79 -23.05
C PRO A 409 4.42 14.44 -23.86
N ILE A 410 5.48 13.67 -24.19
CA ILE A 410 6.62 14.17 -24.96
C ILE A 410 6.39 14.08 -26.48
N LEU A 411 5.37 13.31 -26.91
CA LEU A 411 5.13 13.02 -28.32
C LEU A 411 4.02 13.91 -28.91
N PRO A 412 4.11 14.29 -30.20
CA PRO A 412 3.03 14.95 -30.91
C PRO A 412 1.72 14.15 -30.84
N GLU A 413 0.57 14.81 -30.78
CA GLU A 413 -0.75 14.17 -30.62
C GLU A 413 -1.01 13.06 -31.64
N ALA A 414 -0.58 13.24 -32.88
CA ALA A 414 -0.73 12.26 -33.95
C ALA A 414 -0.02 10.91 -33.68
N LEU A 415 1.01 10.89 -32.84
CA LEU A 415 1.77 9.68 -32.47
C LEU A 415 1.24 9.01 -31.20
N ARG A 416 0.45 9.70 -30.38
CA ARG A 416 -0.07 9.19 -29.09
C ARG A 416 -1.04 8.01 -29.23
N GLU A 417 -1.66 7.84 -30.39
CA GLU A 417 -2.64 6.78 -30.65
C GLU A 417 -2.02 5.47 -31.19
N MET A 418 -0.72 5.43 -31.46
CA MET A 418 -0.07 4.23 -31.95
C MET A 418 -0.01 3.12 -30.89
N PRO A 419 -0.42 1.87 -31.18
CA PRO A 419 -0.41 0.77 -30.22
C PRO A 419 0.96 0.45 -29.61
N ILE A 420 2.04 0.69 -30.36
CA ILE A 420 3.43 0.52 -29.92
C ILE A 420 3.85 1.49 -28.80
N LEU A 421 3.16 2.63 -28.66
CA LEU A 421 3.45 3.65 -27.66
C LEU A 421 2.73 3.41 -26.33
N LYS A 422 1.89 2.38 -26.26
CA LYS A 422 1.18 1.96 -25.06
C LYS A 422 1.83 0.76 -24.36
N LEU A 423 3.17 0.61 -24.50
CA LEU A 423 3.92 -0.46 -23.82
C LEU A 423 3.72 -0.45 -22.29
N LYS A 424 3.45 0.73 -21.73
CA LYS A 424 3.18 0.91 -20.32
C LYS A 424 1.80 0.40 -19.91
N ASP A 425 0.84 0.34 -20.85
CA ASP A 425 -0.53 -0.14 -20.63
C ASP A 425 -0.61 -1.68 -20.75
N ILE A 426 0.49 -2.34 -21.16
CA ILE A 426 0.55 -3.81 -21.15
C ILE A 426 0.58 -4.29 -19.70
N PRO A 427 -0.34 -5.19 -19.30
CA PRO A 427 -0.34 -5.78 -17.97
C PRO A 427 1.03 -6.35 -17.60
N THR A 428 1.49 -6.09 -16.39
CA THR A 428 2.80 -6.53 -15.85
C THR A 428 4.05 -5.98 -16.53
N SER A 429 3.92 -5.08 -17.53
CA SER A 429 5.05 -4.54 -18.30
C SER A 429 6.15 -3.94 -17.38
N LYS A 430 5.78 -3.16 -16.38
CA LYS A 430 6.72 -2.57 -15.42
C LYS A 430 7.52 -3.65 -14.68
N THR A 431 6.86 -4.71 -14.21
CA THR A 431 7.49 -5.79 -13.43
C THR A 431 8.49 -6.61 -14.25
N LEU A 432 8.36 -6.61 -15.60
CA LEU A 432 9.22 -7.37 -16.51
C LEU A 432 10.24 -6.49 -17.24
N PHE A 433 9.83 -5.33 -17.76
CA PHE A 433 10.73 -4.50 -18.56
C PHE A 433 11.79 -3.77 -17.75
N VAL A 434 11.48 -3.39 -16.48
CA VAL A 434 12.49 -2.79 -15.61
C VAL A 434 13.64 -3.75 -15.32
N PRO A 435 13.41 -5.01 -14.87
CA PRO A 435 14.49 -6.00 -14.72
C PRO A 435 15.25 -6.27 -16.00
N LEU A 436 14.55 -6.35 -17.14
CA LEU A 436 15.20 -6.56 -18.44
C LEU A 436 16.15 -5.40 -18.80
N ALA A 437 15.69 -4.14 -18.64
CA ALA A 437 16.52 -2.97 -18.89
C ALA A 437 17.78 -2.94 -18.01
N TRP A 438 17.63 -3.23 -16.70
CA TRP A 438 18.76 -3.32 -15.78
C TRP A 438 19.73 -4.42 -16.23
N THR A 439 19.23 -5.58 -16.60
CA THR A 439 20.04 -6.72 -17.05
C THR A 439 20.87 -6.36 -18.27
N VAL A 440 20.25 -5.76 -19.28
CA VAL A 440 20.96 -5.36 -20.49
C VAL A 440 22.01 -4.30 -20.17
N MET A 441 21.68 -3.31 -19.33
CA MET A 441 22.62 -2.24 -18.96
C MET A 441 23.80 -2.74 -18.13
N LEU A 442 23.59 -3.69 -17.22
CA LEU A 442 24.62 -4.15 -16.28
C LEU A 442 25.45 -5.32 -16.80
N VAL A 443 24.90 -6.15 -17.70
CA VAL A 443 25.55 -7.39 -18.14
C VAL A 443 25.88 -7.37 -19.63
N ILE A 444 24.91 -7.04 -20.48
CA ILE A 444 25.04 -7.20 -21.93
C ILE A 444 25.81 -6.04 -22.55
N LEU A 445 25.40 -4.81 -22.28
CA LEU A 445 25.92 -3.62 -22.94
C LEU A 445 27.42 -3.38 -22.68
N PRO A 446 27.93 -3.60 -21.44
CA PRO A 446 29.37 -3.50 -21.19
C PRO A 446 30.22 -4.54 -21.93
N HIS A 447 29.62 -5.66 -22.36
CA HIS A 447 30.32 -6.82 -22.96
C HIS A 447 29.84 -7.15 -24.38
N LEU A 448 29.40 -6.15 -25.14
CA LEU A 448 28.88 -6.36 -26.50
C LEU A 448 29.93 -7.00 -27.44
N THR A 449 31.20 -6.70 -27.22
CA THR A 449 32.31 -7.25 -28.02
C THR A 449 32.64 -8.71 -27.68
N GLU A 450 32.27 -9.15 -26.45
CA GLU A 450 32.56 -10.50 -25.95
C GLU A 450 31.33 -11.41 -26.01
N LEU A 451 30.24 -10.93 -26.66
CA LEU A 451 28.92 -11.57 -26.63
C LEU A 451 28.96 -13.04 -27.10
N PHE A 452 29.74 -13.35 -28.12
CA PHE A 452 29.86 -14.70 -28.68
C PHE A 452 30.87 -15.57 -27.92
N ASP A 453 31.97 -15.01 -27.45
CA ASP A 453 33.05 -15.75 -26.77
C ASP A 453 32.66 -16.15 -25.35
N ALA A 454 31.83 -15.34 -24.67
CA ALA A 454 31.40 -15.56 -23.31
C ALA A 454 29.90 -15.81 -23.19
N PHE A 455 29.24 -16.25 -24.27
CA PHE A 455 27.75 -16.33 -24.35
C PHE A 455 27.12 -17.03 -23.16
N GLY A 456 27.59 -18.21 -22.74
CA GLY A 456 27.03 -18.96 -21.60
C GLY A 456 27.11 -18.18 -20.28
N ARG A 457 28.25 -17.50 -20.02
CA ARG A 457 28.44 -16.68 -18.81
C ARG A 457 27.57 -15.41 -18.81
N LEU A 458 27.43 -14.79 -19.99
CA LEU A 458 26.57 -13.60 -20.14
C LEU A 458 25.09 -13.94 -20.00
N VAL A 459 24.63 -15.05 -20.56
CA VAL A 459 23.26 -15.54 -20.40
C VAL A 459 22.98 -15.86 -18.93
N PHE A 460 23.90 -16.57 -18.27
CA PHE A 460 23.74 -16.90 -16.86
C PHE A 460 23.78 -15.65 -15.96
N GLY A 461 24.73 -14.74 -16.16
CA GLY A 461 24.81 -13.47 -15.44
C GLY A 461 23.55 -12.63 -15.65
N SER A 462 23.06 -12.57 -16.89
CA SER A 462 21.79 -11.90 -17.23
C SER A 462 20.59 -12.50 -16.47
N TRP A 463 20.52 -13.82 -16.42
CA TRP A 463 19.49 -14.52 -15.69
C TRP A 463 19.50 -14.19 -14.17
N VAL A 464 20.67 -14.23 -13.55
CA VAL A 464 20.84 -13.92 -12.12
C VAL A 464 20.47 -12.46 -11.83
N ILE A 465 21.02 -11.51 -12.60
CA ILE A 465 20.73 -10.08 -12.42
C ILE A 465 19.25 -9.79 -12.67
N PHE A 466 18.66 -10.42 -13.69
CA PHE A 466 17.22 -10.31 -13.94
C PHE A 466 16.40 -10.73 -12.71
N LEU A 467 16.70 -11.87 -12.09
CA LEU A 467 15.99 -12.36 -10.91
C LEU A 467 16.16 -11.43 -9.70
N PHE A 468 17.36 -10.88 -9.47
CA PHE A 468 17.61 -9.90 -8.42
C PHE A 468 16.70 -8.66 -8.58
N VAL A 469 16.70 -8.06 -9.77
CA VAL A 469 15.93 -6.86 -10.06
C VAL A 469 14.42 -7.16 -10.16
N PHE A 470 14.04 -8.34 -10.63
CA PHE A 470 12.66 -8.81 -10.63
C PHE A 470 12.10 -8.92 -9.21
N LEU A 471 12.84 -9.56 -8.29
CA LEU A 471 12.46 -9.66 -6.88
C LEU A 471 12.31 -8.28 -6.24
N ARG A 472 13.27 -7.37 -6.47
CA ARG A 472 13.19 -5.97 -6.04
C ARG A 472 11.90 -5.30 -6.56
N THR A 473 11.67 -5.35 -7.88
CA THR A 473 10.56 -4.63 -8.52
C THR A 473 9.22 -5.19 -8.05
N ALA A 474 9.06 -6.51 -8.05
CA ALA A 474 7.82 -7.16 -7.65
C ALA A 474 7.52 -7.03 -6.15
N LEU A 475 8.54 -6.94 -5.26
CA LEU A 475 8.35 -6.61 -3.85
C LEU A 475 7.83 -5.19 -3.65
N LEU A 476 8.37 -4.21 -4.39
CA LEU A 476 7.89 -2.83 -4.35
C LEU A 476 6.46 -2.71 -4.92
N ASP A 477 6.15 -3.41 -6.01
CA ASP A 477 4.80 -3.48 -6.58
C ASP A 477 3.82 -4.15 -5.60
N LEU A 478 4.24 -5.20 -4.87
CA LEU A 478 3.42 -5.84 -3.84
C LEU A 478 3.12 -4.89 -2.67
N ALA A 479 4.05 -4.00 -2.31
CA ALA A 479 3.82 -2.98 -1.30
C ALA A 479 2.86 -1.87 -1.77
N ALA A 480 2.87 -1.54 -3.07
CA ALA A 480 2.07 -0.48 -3.67
C ALA A 480 0.71 -0.95 -4.24
N VAL A 481 0.38 -2.26 -4.18
CA VAL A 481 -0.74 -2.89 -4.90
C VAL A 481 -2.08 -2.17 -4.77
N ARG A 482 -2.38 -1.62 -3.59
CA ARG A 482 -3.67 -0.93 -3.34
C ARG A 482 -3.76 0.42 -4.03
N GLY A 483 -2.69 1.19 -3.96
CA GLY A 483 -2.62 2.46 -4.66
C GLY A 483 -2.57 2.26 -6.18
N ASP A 484 -1.84 1.24 -6.66
CA ASP A 484 -1.78 0.89 -8.07
C ASP A 484 -3.15 0.49 -8.63
N ARG A 485 -3.96 -0.28 -7.86
CA ARG A 485 -5.37 -0.57 -8.22
C ARG A 485 -6.22 0.69 -8.30
N LEU A 486 -6.08 1.62 -7.35
CA LEU A 486 -6.82 2.89 -7.35
C LEU A 486 -6.47 3.75 -8.57
N VAL A 487 -5.22 3.73 -9.01
CA VAL A 487 -4.75 4.47 -10.19
C VAL A 487 -5.05 3.75 -11.51
N GLY A 488 -5.38 2.45 -11.46
CA GLY A 488 -5.57 1.63 -12.66
C GLY A 488 -4.26 1.11 -13.27
N LYS A 489 -3.17 1.02 -12.49
CA LYS A 489 -1.91 0.39 -12.93
C LYS A 489 -2.01 -1.13 -12.83
N GLU A 490 -1.64 -1.81 -13.90
CA GLU A 490 -1.67 -3.26 -14.00
C GLU A 490 -0.29 -3.87 -13.71
N THR A 491 0.17 -3.75 -12.45
CA THR A 491 1.37 -4.45 -11.95
C THR A 491 1.10 -5.94 -11.75
N LEU A 492 2.14 -6.76 -11.59
CA LEU A 492 1.99 -8.20 -11.36
C LEU A 492 1.03 -8.50 -10.20
N ALA A 493 1.19 -7.78 -9.08
CA ALA A 493 0.37 -7.96 -7.90
C ALA A 493 -1.11 -7.56 -8.11
N VAL A 494 -1.37 -6.62 -9.01
CA VAL A 494 -2.74 -6.23 -9.41
C VAL A 494 -3.35 -7.28 -10.34
N THR A 495 -2.57 -7.76 -11.31
CA THR A 495 -3.06 -8.65 -12.38
C THR A 495 -3.38 -10.06 -11.88
N ILE A 496 -2.46 -10.71 -11.16
CA ILE A 496 -2.64 -12.09 -10.69
C ILE A 496 -3.06 -12.20 -9.22
N GLY A 497 -3.09 -11.08 -8.51
CA GLY A 497 -3.46 -10.98 -7.09
C GLY A 497 -2.29 -11.20 -6.13
N GLU A 498 -2.40 -10.61 -4.91
CA GLU A 498 -1.33 -10.62 -3.90
C GLU A 498 -0.84 -12.04 -3.55
N ALA A 499 -1.77 -12.98 -3.33
CA ALA A 499 -1.42 -14.34 -2.90
C ALA A 499 -0.60 -15.09 -3.97
N ARG A 500 -0.99 -15.00 -5.24
CA ARG A 500 -0.26 -15.66 -6.34
C ARG A 500 1.10 -15.00 -6.57
N THR A 501 1.17 -13.68 -6.45
CA THR A 501 2.43 -12.93 -6.54
C THR A 501 3.42 -13.40 -5.48
N VAL A 502 2.98 -13.60 -4.24
CA VAL A 502 3.83 -14.14 -3.16
C VAL A 502 4.38 -15.52 -3.52
N TRP A 503 3.57 -16.41 -4.11
CA TRP A 503 4.05 -17.72 -4.59
C TRP A 503 5.08 -17.60 -5.71
N VAL A 504 4.87 -16.71 -6.67
CA VAL A 504 5.84 -16.42 -7.75
C VAL A 504 7.16 -15.92 -7.15
N LEU A 505 7.10 -15.02 -6.18
CA LEU A 505 8.30 -14.48 -5.51
C LEU A 505 9.06 -15.56 -4.73
N TRP A 506 8.37 -16.44 -3.99
CA TRP A 506 9.04 -17.59 -3.33
C TRP A 506 9.68 -18.54 -4.32
N GLY A 507 9.00 -18.83 -5.44
CA GLY A 507 9.58 -19.60 -6.55
C GLY A 507 10.82 -18.93 -7.12
N SER A 508 10.80 -17.60 -7.30
CA SER A 508 11.95 -16.83 -7.81
C SER A 508 13.12 -16.82 -6.83
N VAL A 509 12.87 -16.71 -5.52
CA VAL A 509 13.90 -16.82 -4.48
C VAL A 509 14.56 -18.20 -4.52
N GLY A 510 13.76 -19.27 -4.60
CA GLY A 510 14.26 -20.66 -4.70
C GLY A 510 15.08 -20.89 -5.98
N LEU A 511 14.56 -20.38 -7.11
CA LEU A 511 15.22 -20.49 -8.40
C LEU A 511 16.55 -19.72 -8.45
N LEU A 512 16.59 -18.52 -7.87
CA LEU A 512 17.80 -17.74 -7.73
C LEU A 512 18.84 -18.46 -6.86
N ALA A 513 18.43 -18.97 -5.69
CA ALA A 513 19.31 -19.75 -4.82
C ALA A 513 19.91 -20.97 -5.54
N LEU A 514 19.06 -21.73 -6.24
CA LEU A 514 19.49 -22.91 -7.02
C LEU A 514 20.48 -22.51 -8.13
N SER A 515 20.19 -21.42 -8.87
CA SER A 515 21.06 -20.92 -9.93
C SER A 515 22.45 -20.56 -9.39
N LEU A 516 22.52 -19.87 -8.24
CA LEU A 516 23.79 -19.48 -7.61
C LEU A 516 24.63 -20.65 -7.12
N LEU A 517 24.00 -21.78 -6.74
CA LEU A 517 24.70 -23.01 -6.36
C LEU A 517 25.16 -23.81 -7.58
N VAL A 518 24.35 -23.89 -8.61
CA VAL A 518 24.61 -24.74 -9.79
C VAL A 518 25.52 -24.05 -10.80
N GLY A 519 25.42 -22.73 -10.95
CA GLY A 519 26.18 -21.97 -11.96
C GLY A 519 27.69 -22.17 -11.92
N PRO A 520 28.36 -22.06 -10.75
CA PRO A 520 29.79 -22.31 -10.62
C PRO A 520 30.20 -23.76 -10.98
N VAL A 521 29.36 -24.72 -10.58
CA VAL A 521 29.59 -26.15 -10.86
C VAL A 521 29.54 -26.44 -12.36
N LEU A 522 28.68 -25.75 -13.10
CA LEU A 522 28.56 -25.86 -14.55
C LEU A 522 29.57 -24.99 -15.32
N GLY A 523 30.40 -24.20 -14.62
CA GLY A 523 31.35 -23.27 -15.26
C GLY A 523 30.71 -22.04 -15.91
N LEU A 524 29.43 -21.79 -15.58
CA LEU A 524 28.63 -20.66 -16.10
C LEU A 524 28.87 -19.37 -15.32
N SER A 525 29.47 -19.45 -14.15
CA SER A 525 29.80 -18.30 -13.28
C SER A 525 31.05 -18.59 -12.45
N THR A 526 31.62 -17.56 -11.88
CA THR A 526 32.64 -17.70 -10.83
C THR A 526 32.06 -18.21 -9.53
N TRP A 527 32.92 -18.67 -8.60
CA TRP A 527 32.49 -19.06 -7.23
C TRP A 527 31.94 -17.89 -6.40
N PHE A 528 32.06 -16.65 -6.87
CA PHE A 528 31.41 -15.49 -6.30
C PHE A 528 29.89 -15.70 -6.17
N ALA A 529 29.27 -16.46 -7.07
CA ALA A 529 27.85 -16.77 -7.01
C ALA A 529 27.40 -17.24 -5.62
N ALA A 530 28.20 -18.08 -4.95
CA ALA A 530 27.86 -18.56 -3.61
C ALA A 530 27.83 -17.44 -2.54
N PHE A 531 28.64 -16.38 -2.72
CA PHE A 531 28.66 -15.23 -1.81
C PHE A 531 27.41 -14.34 -1.94
N LEU A 532 26.58 -14.53 -2.96
CA LEU A 532 25.31 -13.84 -3.12
C LEU A 532 24.13 -14.50 -2.34
N LEU A 533 24.32 -15.69 -1.79
CA LEU A 533 23.27 -16.39 -1.02
C LEU A 533 22.72 -15.58 0.19
N PRO A 534 23.52 -14.80 0.94
CA PRO A 534 23.00 -13.92 1.98
C PRO A 534 22.01 -12.87 1.44
N ALA A 535 22.24 -12.31 0.27
CA ALA A 535 21.30 -11.38 -0.36
C ALA A 535 20.00 -12.06 -0.76
N VAL A 536 20.05 -13.33 -1.22
CA VAL A 536 18.86 -14.14 -1.47
C VAL A 536 18.08 -14.42 -0.18
N ALA A 537 18.77 -14.73 0.90
CA ALA A 537 18.17 -14.92 2.21
C ALA A 537 17.49 -13.63 2.72
N ALA A 538 18.10 -12.47 2.47
CA ALA A 538 17.51 -11.16 2.79
C ALA A 538 16.21 -10.92 2.00
N PHE A 539 16.15 -11.26 0.71
CA PHE A 539 14.90 -11.23 -0.06
C PHE A 539 13.84 -12.16 0.50
N GLY A 540 14.19 -13.40 0.87
CA GLY A 540 13.28 -14.36 1.50
C GLY A 540 12.73 -13.84 2.83
N TRP A 541 13.59 -13.26 3.67
CA TRP A 541 13.17 -12.63 4.92
C TRP A 541 12.24 -11.44 4.67
N THR A 542 12.58 -10.54 3.74
CA THR A 542 11.75 -9.39 3.36
C THR A 542 10.38 -9.83 2.87
N LEU A 543 10.33 -10.86 2.04
CA LEU A 543 9.08 -11.43 1.53
C LEU A 543 8.21 -12.00 2.66
N ARG A 544 8.82 -12.74 3.60
CA ARG A 544 8.13 -13.27 4.79
C ARG A 544 7.52 -12.15 5.65
N GLU A 545 8.31 -11.12 5.94
CA GLU A 545 7.85 -9.98 6.74
C GLU A 545 6.82 -9.12 5.98
N SER A 546 6.92 -9.01 4.65
CA SER A 546 5.94 -8.31 3.81
C SER A 546 4.56 -8.98 3.83
N CYS A 547 4.48 -10.28 4.10
CA CYS A 547 3.22 -10.98 4.32
C CYS A 547 2.59 -10.66 5.69
N SER A 548 3.38 -10.22 6.67
CA SER A 548 2.91 -9.65 7.93
C SER A 548 2.81 -8.13 7.71
N THR A 549 1.69 -7.53 7.65
CA THR A 549 1.38 -6.10 7.33
C THR A 549 2.36 -5.01 7.82
N LYS A 550 3.36 -5.35 8.62
CA LYS A 550 4.27 -4.46 9.34
C LYS A 550 5.31 -3.74 8.48
N LEU A 551 5.96 -4.44 7.54
CA LEU A 551 7.07 -3.89 6.74
C LEU A 551 6.59 -3.10 5.52
N LYS A 552 5.46 -3.46 4.94
CA LYS A 552 4.89 -2.78 3.76
C LYS A 552 4.52 -1.31 4.01
N GLU A 553 4.34 -0.94 5.28
CA GLU A 553 3.89 0.39 5.69
C GLU A 553 5.03 1.25 6.26
N GLU A 554 6.27 0.74 6.35
CA GLU A 554 7.40 1.51 6.85
C GLU A 554 7.97 2.46 5.77
N PRO A 555 8.26 3.75 6.12
CA PRO A 555 8.78 4.74 5.17
C PRO A 555 10.12 4.35 4.52
N LEU A 556 10.85 3.42 5.11
CA LEU A 556 12.18 2.97 4.66
C LEU A 556 12.17 1.63 3.91
N PHE A 557 10.98 1.06 3.62
CA PHE A 557 10.88 -0.25 2.93
C PHE A 557 11.61 -0.24 1.58
N GLU A 558 11.44 0.82 0.78
CA GLU A 558 12.14 0.98 -0.48
C GLU A 558 13.66 1.01 -0.28
N THR A 559 14.14 1.81 0.70
CA THR A 559 15.57 1.87 1.04
C THR A 559 16.11 0.49 1.45
N PHE A 560 15.34 -0.27 2.22
CA PHE A 560 15.74 -1.61 2.65
C PHE A 560 15.83 -2.58 1.47
N VAL A 561 14.85 -2.58 0.56
CA VAL A 561 14.89 -3.43 -0.64
C VAL A 561 16.06 -3.05 -1.56
N GLU A 562 16.34 -1.74 -1.72
CA GLU A 562 17.50 -1.26 -2.48
C GLU A 562 18.82 -1.67 -1.82
N SER A 563 18.90 -1.68 -0.48
CA SER A 563 20.13 -2.08 0.21
C SER A 563 20.53 -3.51 -0.07
N ILE A 564 19.58 -4.43 -0.34
CA ILE A 564 19.91 -5.81 -0.73
C ILE A 564 20.72 -5.86 -2.04
N LEU A 565 20.36 -5.02 -3.01
CA LEU A 565 21.12 -4.91 -4.26
C LEU A 565 22.49 -4.27 -4.04
N MET A 566 22.55 -3.26 -3.16
CA MET A 566 23.82 -2.60 -2.82
C MET A 566 24.76 -3.56 -2.09
N ASP A 567 24.24 -4.36 -1.16
CA ASP A 567 25.04 -5.35 -0.43
C ASP A 567 25.59 -6.43 -1.37
N ALA A 568 24.76 -6.93 -2.30
CA ALA A 568 25.21 -7.84 -3.35
C ALA A 568 26.35 -7.21 -4.18
N GLY A 569 26.21 -5.93 -4.52
CA GLY A 569 27.23 -5.18 -5.26
C GLY A 569 28.52 -4.93 -4.49
N LEU A 570 28.42 -4.59 -3.20
CA LEU A 570 29.57 -4.43 -2.31
C LEU A 570 30.36 -5.74 -2.18
N LEU A 571 29.66 -6.86 -2.03
CA LEU A 571 30.30 -8.19 -2.06
C LEU A 571 31.03 -8.43 -3.38
N GLY A 572 30.45 -8.01 -4.52
CA GLY A 572 31.10 -8.08 -5.84
C GLY A 572 32.35 -7.24 -5.92
N LEU A 573 32.30 -6.01 -5.43
CA LEU A 573 33.45 -5.11 -5.36
C LEU A 573 34.58 -5.68 -4.50
N LEU A 574 34.25 -6.22 -3.32
CA LEU A 574 35.22 -6.88 -2.44
C LEU A 574 35.85 -8.12 -3.11
N TRP A 575 35.04 -8.94 -3.78
CA TRP A 575 35.53 -10.10 -4.53
C TRP A 575 36.52 -9.71 -5.62
N LEU A 576 36.19 -8.72 -6.44
CA LEU A 576 37.06 -8.23 -7.50
C LEU A 576 38.37 -7.65 -6.95
N ALA A 577 38.33 -7.01 -5.78
CA ALA A 577 39.55 -6.49 -5.14
C ALA A 577 40.45 -7.58 -4.56
N VAL A 578 39.92 -8.76 -4.22
CA VAL A 578 40.70 -9.89 -3.66
C VAL A 578 41.12 -10.88 -4.74
N ALA A 579 40.26 -11.09 -5.76
CA ALA A 579 40.51 -12.08 -6.83
C ALA A 579 41.26 -11.52 -8.02
N GLY A 580 41.39 -10.19 -8.17
CA GLY A 580 42.19 -9.50 -9.17
C GLY A 580 43.49 -9.03 -8.57
#